data_adb0e30104fd5e13092ec907d240a3a7
#
_entry.id   adb0e30104fd5e13092ec907d240a3a7
#
_cell.length_a   1.000
_cell.length_b   1.000
_cell.length_c   1.000
_cell.angle_alpha   90.00
_cell.angle_beta   90.00
_cell.angle_gamma   90.00
#
_symmetry.space_group_name_H-M   'P 1'
#
loop_
_entity.id
_entity.type
_entity.pdbx_description
1 polymer ?
#
loop_
_entity_poly.entity_id
_entity_poly.type
_entity_poly.pdbx_seq_one_letter_code
_entity_poly.pdbx_strand_id
1 'polypeptide(L)'
;TENFRLDEEKGDHQIRTIQQALNRSYSNYMDLIPCNGIYGKFTNKGLIRALQHEIGETVDGVFGSGTMSKCPTIKRGGAASKSVVLILQYALCCNKFNPNQLDGVFGAGAERAVKEFQEFVGLIADGIAGKDTWASLLTSSGNPNRKGTGCDRAHPLTKEIASALAADGRK
;
A
#
# COMPACT_ATOMS: atom_id res chain seq x y z
N THR A 1 -13.56 4.88 23.31
CA THR A 1 -13.29 6.09 22.53
C THR A 1 -11.98 6.71 22.89
N GLU A 2 -11.63 6.73 24.14
CA GLU A 2 -10.35 7.29 24.56
C GLU A 2 -9.18 6.44 24.05
N ASN A 3 -9.34 5.13 24.13
CA ASN A 3 -8.31 4.25 23.59
C ASN A 3 -8.12 4.46 22.11
N PHE A 4 -9.23 4.66 21.42
CA PHE A 4 -9.17 4.93 19.99
C PHE A 4 -8.42 6.23 19.70
N ARG A 5 -8.66 7.24 20.52
CA ARG A 5 -7.98 8.52 20.34
C ARG A 5 -6.49 8.41 20.60
N LEU A 6 -6.11 7.65 21.63
CA LEU A 6 -4.70 7.44 21.92
C LEU A 6 -4.00 6.74 20.78
N ASP A 7 -4.67 5.78 20.16
CA ASP A 7 -4.11 5.09 19.01
C ASP A 7 -3.87 6.05 17.86
N GLU A 8 -4.82 6.95 17.64
CA GLU A 8 -4.66 7.94 16.57
C GLU A 8 -3.45 8.83 16.82
N GLU A 9 -3.20 9.17 18.08
CA GLU A 9 -2.06 10.00 18.41
C GLU A 9 -0.75 9.28 18.15
N LYS A 10 -0.73 7.97 18.34
CA LYS A 10 0.51 7.20 18.20
C LYS A 10 0.80 6.76 16.79
N GLY A 11 -0.22 6.60 15.97
CA GLY A 11 -0.05 6.08 14.63
C GLY A 11 -0.55 7.04 13.56
N ASP A 12 -0.21 6.73 12.34
CA ASP A 12 -0.64 7.50 11.18
C ASP A 12 -2.06 7.12 10.81
N HIS A 13 -2.93 8.11 10.69
CA HIS A 13 -4.33 7.88 10.38
C HIS A 13 -4.51 7.23 9.00
N GLN A 14 -3.72 7.65 8.03
CA GLN A 14 -3.80 7.08 6.69
C GLN A 14 -3.38 5.62 6.69
N ILE A 15 -2.33 5.29 7.42
CA ILE A 15 -1.90 3.90 7.51
C ILE A 15 -2.96 3.06 8.20
N ARG A 16 -3.59 3.59 9.25
CA ARG A 16 -4.67 2.88 9.92
C ARG A 16 -5.82 2.59 8.94
N THR A 17 -6.17 3.56 8.13
CA THR A 17 -7.23 3.38 7.14
C THR A 17 -6.86 2.31 6.12
N ILE A 18 -5.59 2.30 5.70
CA ILE A 18 -5.10 1.27 4.78
C ILE A 18 -5.20 -0.11 5.44
N GLN A 19 -4.81 -0.21 6.70
CA GLN A 19 -4.90 -1.47 7.44
C GLN A 19 -6.33 -1.97 7.52
N GLN A 20 -7.27 -1.07 7.77
CA GLN A 20 -8.68 -1.42 7.80
C GLN A 20 -9.16 -1.89 6.42
N ALA A 21 -8.72 -1.21 5.37
CA ALA A 21 -9.10 -1.58 4.02
C ALA A 21 -8.59 -2.97 3.65
N LEU A 22 -7.35 -3.27 4.02
CA LEU A 22 -6.78 -4.59 3.78
C LEU A 22 -7.57 -5.67 4.51
N ASN A 23 -7.92 -5.42 5.77
CA ASN A 23 -8.70 -6.38 6.53
C ASN A 23 -10.07 -6.64 5.90
N ARG A 24 -10.71 -5.59 5.42
CA ARG A 24 -12.03 -5.74 4.81
C ARG A 24 -11.99 -6.48 3.48
N SER A 25 -11.00 -6.16 2.66
CA SER A 25 -10.95 -6.69 1.31
C SER A 25 -10.35 -8.08 1.24
N TYR A 26 -9.47 -8.42 2.17
CA TYR A 26 -8.69 -9.64 2.05
C TYR A 26 -8.77 -10.55 3.27
N SER A 27 -9.75 -10.36 4.14
CA SER A 27 -9.87 -11.18 5.36
C SER A 27 -10.12 -12.65 5.05
N ASN A 28 -10.62 -12.97 3.87
CA ASN A 28 -10.85 -14.36 3.48
C ASN A 28 -9.56 -15.06 3.06
N TYR A 29 -8.47 -14.31 2.88
CA TYR A 29 -7.23 -14.84 2.34
C TYR A 29 -6.05 -14.69 3.28
N MET A 30 -6.24 -14.01 4.40
CA MET A 30 -5.16 -13.78 5.33
C MET A 30 -5.73 -13.43 6.71
N ASP A 31 -4.88 -13.54 7.73
CA ASP A 31 -5.26 -13.12 9.07
C ASP A 31 -5.43 -11.62 9.12
N LEU A 32 -6.25 -11.17 10.05
CA LEU A 32 -6.42 -9.73 10.26
C LEU A 32 -5.12 -9.11 10.75
N ILE A 33 -4.85 -7.89 10.28
CA ILE A 33 -3.66 -7.16 10.70
C ILE A 33 -4.07 -6.07 11.70
N PRO A 34 -3.17 -5.69 12.62
CA PRO A 34 -3.48 -4.63 13.57
C PRO A 34 -3.74 -3.31 12.85
N CYS A 35 -4.78 -2.61 13.30
CA CYS A 35 -5.12 -1.30 12.72
C CYS A 35 -4.65 -0.21 13.66
N ASN A 36 -3.33 -0.09 13.80
CA ASN A 36 -2.70 0.81 14.76
C ASN A 36 -1.99 2.01 14.11
N GLY A 37 -2.03 2.10 12.79
CA GLY A 37 -1.40 3.23 12.10
C GLY A 37 0.11 3.13 12.02
N ILE A 38 0.68 1.98 12.32
CA ILE A 38 2.13 1.77 12.28
C ILE A 38 2.45 0.77 11.18
N TYR A 39 3.35 1.16 10.27
CA TYR A 39 3.75 0.27 9.20
C TYR A 39 4.79 -0.71 9.73
N GLY A 40 4.32 -1.78 10.33
CA GLY A 40 5.17 -2.84 10.85
C GLY A 40 5.14 -4.07 9.97
N LYS A 41 5.75 -5.15 10.48
CA LYS A 41 5.87 -6.37 9.70
C LYS A 41 4.52 -6.99 9.34
N PHE A 42 3.51 -6.84 10.20
CA PHE A 42 2.21 -7.42 9.92
C PHE A 42 1.51 -6.70 8.78
N THR A 43 1.62 -5.38 8.74
CA THR A 43 1.04 -4.60 7.64
C THR A 43 1.77 -4.92 6.34
N ASN A 44 3.09 -5.00 6.39
CA ASN A 44 3.87 -5.34 5.21
C ASN A 44 3.48 -6.72 4.67
N LYS A 45 3.35 -7.70 5.55
CA LYS A 45 2.91 -9.03 5.13
C LYS A 45 1.50 -9.00 4.56
N GLY A 46 0.63 -8.18 5.13
CA GLY A 46 -0.72 -8.02 4.60
C GLY A 46 -0.71 -7.47 3.19
N LEU A 47 0.13 -6.48 2.93
CA LEU A 47 0.27 -5.94 1.58
C LEU A 47 0.78 -7.00 0.61
N ILE A 48 1.77 -7.79 1.03
CA ILE A 48 2.31 -8.85 0.19
C ILE A 48 1.22 -9.89 -0.10
N ARG A 49 0.46 -10.29 0.91
CA ARG A 49 -0.61 -11.27 0.72
C ARG A 49 -1.69 -10.76 -0.21
N ALA A 50 -2.07 -9.49 -0.05
CA ALA A 50 -3.05 -8.89 -0.93
C ALA A 50 -2.56 -8.91 -2.38
N LEU A 51 -1.31 -8.53 -2.59
CA LEU A 51 -0.71 -8.56 -3.92
C LEU A 51 -0.69 -9.99 -4.47
N GLN A 52 -0.27 -10.95 -3.65
CA GLN A 52 -0.20 -12.36 -4.07
C GLN A 52 -1.58 -12.86 -4.50
N HIS A 53 -2.61 -12.50 -3.75
CA HIS A 53 -3.96 -12.89 -4.14
C HIS A 53 -4.32 -12.32 -5.51
N GLU A 54 -4.01 -11.04 -5.74
CA GLU A 54 -4.39 -10.38 -7.00
C GLU A 54 -3.62 -10.91 -8.21
N ILE A 55 -2.38 -11.34 -8.01
CA ILE A 55 -1.56 -11.84 -9.13
C ILE A 55 -1.61 -13.35 -9.27
N GLY A 56 -2.37 -14.05 -8.44
CA GLY A 56 -2.53 -15.49 -8.55
C GLY A 56 -1.38 -16.30 -8.03
N GLU A 57 -0.63 -15.77 -7.08
CA GLU A 57 0.48 -16.47 -6.44
C GLU A 57 0.02 -17.03 -5.10
N THR A 58 0.79 -17.99 -4.55
CA THR A 58 0.50 -18.52 -3.23
C THR A 58 0.50 -17.39 -2.20
N VAL A 59 -0.57 -17.33 -1.41
CA VAL A 59 -0.74 -16.24 -0.43
C VAL A 59 -0.06 -16.65 0.88
N ASP A 60 1.23 -16.38 0.97
CA ASP A 60 2.02 -16.76 2.16
C ASP A 60 2.69 -15.57 2.85
N GLY A 61 2.57 -14.37 2.29
CA GLY A 61 3.15 -13.19 2.91
C GLY A 61 4.67 -13.08 2.77
N VAL A 62 5.26 -13.90 1.93
CA VAL A 62 6.71 -13.88 1.68
C VAL A 62 6.95 -13.38 0.27
N PHE A 63 7.71 -12.30 0.14
CA PHE A 63 8.04 -11.76 -1.17
C PHE A 63 9.25 -12.52 -1.74
N GLY A 64 8.97 -13.68 -2.33
CA GLY A 64 10.01 -14.51 -2.90
C GLY A 64 10.09 -14.36 -4.42
N SER A 65 10.86 -15.26 -5.04
CA SER A 65 11.09 -15.19 -6.47
C SER A 65 9.80 -15.41 -7.27
N GLY A 66 8.90 -16.26 -6.77
CA GLY A 66 7.62 -16.48 -7.45
C GLY A 66 6.77 -15.24 -7.48
N THR A 67 6.68 -14.55 -6.34
CA THR A 67 5.93 -13.29 -6.26
C THR A 67 6.58 -12.24 -7.16
N MET A 68 7.90 -12.13 -7.09
CA MET A 68 8.61 -11.14 -7.89
C MET A 68 8.40 -11.36 -9.38
N SER A 69 8.45 -12.62 -9.83
CA SER A 69 8.31 -12.92 -11.26
C SER A 69 6.93 -12.60 -11.80
N LYS A 70 5.92 -12.56 -10.93
CA LYS A 70 4.54 -12.27 -11.34
C LYS A 70 4.11 -10.84 -11.06
N CYS A 71 4.99 -10.02 -10.49
CA CYS A 71 4.64 -8.64 -10.21
C CYS A 71 4.27 -7.90 -11.48
N PRO A 72 3.15 -7.19 -11.47
CA PRO A 72 2.73 -6.44 -12.65
C PRO A 72 3.57 -5.18 -12.82
N THR A 73 3.69 -4.75 -14.06
CA THR A 73 4.31 -3.45 -14.36
C THR A 73 3.19 -2.42 -14.44
N ILE A 74 3.29 -1.38 -13.62
CA ILE A 74 2.26 -0.35 -13.53
C ILE A 74 2.83 0.98 -13.98
N LYS A 75 2.14 1.61 -14.93
CA LYS A 75 2.56 2.91 -15.46
C LYS A 75 1.32 3.71 -15.87
N ARG A 76 1.51 5.00 -16.08
CA ARG A 76 0.42 5.84 -16.54
C ARG A 76 -0.06 5.35 -17.91
N GLY A 77 -1.38 5.27 -18.04
CA GLY A 77 -1.97 4.78 -19.29
C GLY A 77 -1.88 3.28 -19.46
N GLY A 78 -1.36 2.57 -18.46
CA GLY A 78 -1.30 1.12 -18.52
C GLY A 78 -2.64 0.46 -18.19
N ALA A 79 -2.67 -0.85 -18.31
CA ALA A 79 -3.91 -1.62 -18.16
C ALA A 79 -3.98 -2.40 -16.85
N ALA A 80 -3.21 -2.02 -15.83
CA ALA A 80 -3.23 -2.72 -14.55
C ALA A 80 -4.60 -2.59 -13.90
N SER A 81 -5.00 -3.62 -13.16
CA SER A 81 -6.29 -3.61 -12.49
C SER A 81 -6.31 -2.58 -11.37
N LYS A 82 -7.50 -2.12 -11.04
CA LYS A 82 -7.68 -1.15 -9.97
C LYS A 82 -7.14 -1.69 -8.65
N SER A 83 -7.39 -2.96 -8.36
CA SER A 83 -6.95 -3.56 -7.09
C SER A 83 -5.43 -3.53 -6.96
N VAL A 84 -4.72 -3.86 -8.02
CA VAL A 84 -3.26 -3.88 -7.99
C VAL A 84 -2.70 -2.47 -7.85
N VAL A 85 -3.27 -1.50 -8.58
CA VAL A 85 -2.85 -0.12 -8.45
C VAL A 85 -3.09 0.38 -7.04
N LEU A 86 -4.21 0.01 -6.44
CA LEU A 86 -4.54 0.43 -5.08
C LEU A 86 -3.53 -0.14 -4.09
N ILE A 87 -3.12 -1.40 -4.25
CA ILE A 87 -2.11 -1.98 -3.38
C ILE A 87 -0.78 -1.23 -3.52
N LEU A 88 -0.42 -0.86 -4.74
CA LEU A 88 0.78 -0.05 -4.96
C LEU A 88 0.68 1.29 -4.25
N GLN A 89 -0.46 1.95 -4.34
CA GLN A 89 -0.67 3.22 -3.66
C GLN A 89 -0.59 3.05 -2.15
N TYR A 90 -1.15 1.98 -1.62
CA TYR A 90 -1.05 1.68 -0.18
C TYR A 90 0.41 1.51 0.22
N ALA A 91 1.17 0.75 -0.56
CA ALA A 91 2.57 0.49 -0.24
C ALA A 91 3.39 1.79 -0.28
N LEU A 92 3.14 2.64 -1.28
CA LEU A 92 3.81 3.93 -1.36
C LEU A 92 3.48 4.79 -0.15
N CYS A 93 2.21 4.86 0.21
CA CYS A 93 1.78 5.66 1.35
C CYS A 93 2.40 5.14 2.65
N CYS A 94 2.42 3.83 2.85
CA CYS A 94 3.03 3.25 4.04
C CYS A 94 4.51 3.56 4.12
N ASN A 95 5.17 3.69 2.99
CA ASN A 95 6.59 4.05 2.93
C ASN A 95 6.80 5.56 2.88
N LYS A 96 5.74 6.34 3.07
CA LYS A 96 5.78 7.80 3.18
C LYS A 96 6.04 8.50 1.86
N PHE A 97 5.56 7.92 0.77
CA PHE A 97 5.60 8.53 -0.55
C PHE A 97 4.17 8.76 -1.01
N ASN A 98 3.79 10.02 -1.10
CA ASN A 98 2.40 10.42 -1.26
C ASN A 98 1.92 10.28 -2.71
N PRO A 99 1.02 9.32 -3.02
CA PRO A 99 0.49 9.18 -4.38
C PRO A 99 -0.66 10.14 -4.67
N ASN A 100 -0.93 11.08 -3.80
CA ASN A 100 -2.01 12.07 -3.81
C ASN A 100 -3.36 11.46 -3.51
N GLN A 101 -3.72 10.33 -4.12
CA GLN A 101 -5.01 9.70 -3.91
C GLN A 101 -4.84 8.20 -3.79
N LEU A 102 -5.70 7.58 -3.00
CA LEU A 102 -5.77 6.14 -2.86
C LEU A 102 -7.03 5.66 -3.55
N ASP A 103 -7.02 5.70 -4.88
CA ASP A 103 -8.24 5.49 -5.67
C ASP A 103 -8.09 4.38 -6.71
N GLY A 104 -6.92 3.76 -6.79
CA GLY A 104 -6.72 2.69 -7.76
C GLY A 104 -6.48 3.18 -9.18
N VAL A 105 -6.27 4.48 -9.35
CA VAL A 105 -5.98 5.08 -10.66
C VAL A 105 -4.54 5.56 -10.65
N PHE A 106 -3.74 5.08 -11.59
CA PHE A 106 -2.33 5.45 -11.67
C PHE A 106 -2.19 6.73 -12.49
N GLY A 107 -2.38 7.86 -11.80
CA GLY A 107 -2.28 9.18 -12.43
C GLY A 107 -0.95 9.84 -12.16
N ALA A 108 -0.91 11.15 -12.39
CA ALA A 108 0.32 11.93 -12.23
C ALA A 108 0.87 11.88 -10.82
N GLY A 109 -0.01 11.89 -9.82
CA GLY A 109 0.42 11.84 -8.43
C GLY A 109 1.08 10.52 -8.07
N ALA A 110 0.50 9.41 -8.52
CA ALA A 110 1.09 8.10 -8.27
C ALA A 110 2.43 7.96 -9.01
N GLU A 111 2.50 8.45 -10.23
CA GLU A 111 3.74 8.42 -10.99
C GLU A 111 4.85 9.19 -10.26
N ARG A 112 4.52 10.38 -9.77
CA ARG A 112 5.50 11.18 -9.04
C ARG A 112 5.96 10.45 -7.77
N ALA A 113 5.03 9.83 -7.04
CA ALA A 113 5.40 9.10 -5.83
C ALA A 113 6.33 7.94 -6.16
N VAL A 114 6.07 7.23 -7.25
CA VAL A 114 6.95 6.15 -7.67
C VAL A 114 8.34 6.69 -7.98
N LYS A 115 8.43 7.80 -8.70
CA LYS A 115 9.73 8.40 -9.02
C LYS A 115 10.49 8.78 -7.75
N GLU A 116 9.80 9.43 -6.81
CA GLU A 116 10.43 9.83 -5.55
C GLU A 116 10.94 8.62 -4.78
N PHE A 117 10.13 7.56 -4.74
CA PHE A 117 10.54 6.34 -4.07
C PHE A 117 11.73 5.71 -4.76
N GLN A 118 11.70 5.64 -6.09
CA GLN A 118 12.80 5.07 -6.86
C GLN A 118 14.11 5.81 -6.59
N GLU A 119 14.06 7.13 -6.57
CA GLU A 119 15.24 7.92 -6.22
C GLU A 119 15.74 7.62 -4.83
N PHE A 120 14.81 7.50 -3.89
CA PHE A 120 15.15 7.27 -2.49
C PHE A 120 15.90 5.94 -2.31
N VAL A 121 15.48 4.89 -3.02
CA VAL A 121 16.11 3.58 -2.87
C VAL A 121 17.20 3.31 -3.91
N GLY A 122 17.49 4.26 -4.79
CA GLY A 122 18.59 4.11 -5.74
C GLY A 122 18.24 3.40 -7.03
N LEU A 123 16.97 3.34 -7.38
CA LEU A 123 16.53 2.79 -8.65
C LEU A 123 16.46 3.89 -9.71
N ILE A 124 16.36 3.50 -10.98
CA ILE A 124 16.11 4.45 -12.04
C ILE A 124 14.71 5.05 -11.83
N ALA A 125 14.66 6.38 -11.76
CA ALA A 125 13.40 7.08 -11.44
C ALA A 125 12.62 7.34 -12.72
N ASP A 126 12.04 6.26 -13.29
CA ASP A 126 11.29 6.35 -14.53
C ASP A 126 9.77 6.43 -14.31
N GLY A 127 9.31 6.33 -13.05
CA GLY A 127 7.89 6.39 -12.75
C GLY A 127 7.12 5.14 -13.10
N ILE A 128 7.81 4.09 -13.50
CA ILE A 128 7.19 2.82 -13.86
C ILE A 128 7.45 1.82 -12.74
N ALA A 129 6.38 1.30 -12.16
CA ALA A 129 6.51 0.37 -11.03
C ALA A 129 6.64 -1.05 -11.57
N GLY A 130 7.87 -1.48 -11.77
CA GLY A 130 8.18 -2.84 -12.18
C GLY A 130 8.60 -3.70 -11.02
N LYS A 131 9.21 -4.84 -11.32
CA LYS A 131 9.57 -5.82 -10.30
C LYS A 131 10.47 -5.25 -9.22
N ASP A 132 11.47 -4.48 -9.61
CA ASP A 132 12.42 -3.93 -8.65
C ASP A 132 11.76 -2.91 -7.73
N THR A 133 10.84 -2.12 -8.26
CA THR A 133 10.10 -1.15 -7.45
C THR A 133 9.23 -1.87 -6.43
N TRP A 134 8.48 -2.90 -6.88
CA TRP A 134 7.65 -3.69 -5.97
C TRP A 134 8.50 -4.34 -4.88
N ALA A 135 9.62 -4.96 -5.28
CA ALA A 135 10.48 -5.62 -4.31
C ALA A 135 10.99 -4.64 -3.27
N SER A 136 11.45 -3.47 -3.72
CA SER A 136 11.98 -2.47 -2.79
C SER A 136 10.92 -1.95 -1.83
N LEU A 137 9.68 -1.81 -2.31
CA LEU A 137 8.58 -1.36 -1.46
C LEU A 137 8.26 -2.40 -0.38
N LEU A 138 8.19 -3.66 -0.75
CA LEU A 138 7.62 -4.68 0.12
C LEU A 138 8.66 -5.49 0.89
N THR A 139 9.94 -5.40 0.54
CA THR A 139 10.98 -6.08 1.31
C THR A 139 11.56 -5.20 2.42
N SER A 140 10.95 -4.05 2.65
CA SER A 140 11.32 -3.20 3.79
C SER A 140 10.97 -3.85 5.12
N SER A 141 10.22 -4.93 5.11
CA SER A 141 9.73 -5.63 6.29
C SER A 141 8.85 -4.75 7.16
N GLY A 142 8.21 -3.76 6.54
CA GLY A 142 7.36 -2.86 7.29
C GLY A 142 8.14 -1.96 8.23
N ASN A 143 9.23 -1.38 7.75
CA ASN A 143 10.07 -0.51 8.57
C ASN A 143 9.38 0.83 8.81
N PRO A 144 8.88 1.09 10.03
CA PRO A 144 8.17 2.34 10.30
C PRO A 144 9.10 3.56 10.29
N ASN A 145 10.41 3.34 10.27
CA ASN A 145 11.38 4.43 10.23
C ASN A 145 11.76 4.82 8.80
N ARG A 146 11.29 4.09 7.80
CA ARG A 146 11.53 4.49 6.41
C ARG A 146 10.70 5.74 6.14
N LYS A 147 11.36 6.78 5.72
CA LYS A 147 10.68 8.07 5.52
C LYS A 147 10.95 8.58 4.12
N GLY A 148 9.87 8.86 3.41
CA GLY A 148 9.94 9.55 2.15
C GLY A 148 9.59 11.00 2.32
N THR A 149 9.30 11.64 1.22
CA THR A 149 9.02 13.07 1.19
C THR A 149 7.56 13.40 1.35
N GLY A 150 6.69 12.40 1.34
CA GLY A 150 5.26 12.68 1.37
C GLY A 150 4.49 11.67 2.18
N CYS A 151 3.21 11.65 1.95
CA CYS A 151 2.26 10.77 2.60
C CYS A 151 2.27 10.89 4.12
N ASP A 152 2.31 12.13 4.59
CA ASP A 152 2.06 12.35 5.99
C ASP A 152 0.55 12.49 6.18
N ARG A 153 0.14 12.92 7.37
CA ARG A 153 -1.28 12.92 7.70
C ARG A 153 -2.11 13.91 6.90
N ALA A 154 -1.50 14.71 6.07
CA ALA A 154 -2.24 15.63 5.22
C ALA A 154 -2.81 14.95 3.98
N HIS A 155 -2.36 13.73 3.69
CA HIS A 155 -2.82 13.00 2.52
C HIS A 155 -4.25 12.48 2.74
N PRO A 156 -5.24 12.97 2.00
CA PRO A 156 -6.61 12.53 2.20
C PRO A 156 -6.94 11.32 1.34
N LEU A 157 -7.89 10.52 1.81
CA LEU A 157 -8.49 9.49 1.00
C LEU A 157 -9.47 10.12 0.03
N THR A 158 -9.61 9.53 -1.14
CA THR A 158 -10.65 9.98 -2.07
C THR A 158 -12.01 9.58 -1.55
N LYS A 159 -13.03 10.25 -2.05
CA LYS A 159 -14.40 9.90 -1.71
C LYS A 159 -14.72 8.47 -2.08
N GLU A 160 -14.23 8.03 -3.22
CA GLU A 160 -14.53 6.67 -3.68
C GLU A 160 -13.97 5.64 -2.71
N ILE A 161 -12.74 5.85 -2.25
CA ILE A 161 -12.14 4.91 -1.31
C ILE A 161 -12.88 4.96 0.02
N ALA A 162 -13.22 6.15 0.49
CA ALA A 162 -13.95 6.28 1.74
C ALA A 162 -15.31 5.58 1.65
N SER A 163 -16.01 5.72 0.54
CA SER A 163 -17.29 5.06 0.33
C SER A 163 -17.14 3.54 0.29
N ALA A 164 -16.10 3.06 -0.39
CA ALA A 164 -15.84 1.63 -0.44
C ALA A 164 -15.56 1.06 0.94
N LEU A 165 -14.77 1.77 1.74
CA LEU A 165 -14.47 1.34 3.09
C LEU A 165 -15.73 1.30 3.94
N ALA A 166 -16.58 2.31 3.83
CA ALA A 166 -17.82 2.34 4.56
C ALA A 166 -18.74 1.19 4.14
N ALA A 167 -18.81 0.93 2.84
CA ALA A 167 -19.63 -0.17 2.33
C ALA A 167 -19.13 -1.51 2.85
N ASP A 168 -17.81 -1.72 2.81
CA ASP A 168 -17.22 -2.96 3.31
C ASP A 168 -17.41 -3.10 4.81
N GLY A 169 -17.40 -1.98 5.51
CA GLY A 169 -17.53 -2.00 6.96
C GLY A 169 -18.84 -2.58 7.46
N ARG A 170 -19.83 -2.61 6.61
CA ARG A 170 -21.11 -3.18 6.97
C ARG A 170 -21.07 -4.69 7.10
N LYS A 171 -20.14 -5.29 6.49
CA LYS A 171 -20.06 -6.75 6.46
C LYS A 171 -19.28 -7.29 7.64
#